data_512c7dc66d843434d4e2d88a79b38e7f
#
_entry.id   512c7dc66d843434d4e2d88a79b38e7f
#
_cell.length_a   1.000
_cell.length_b   1.000
_cell.length_c   1.000
_cell.angle_alpha   90.00
_cell.angle_beta   90.00
_cell.angle_gamma   90.00
#
_symmetry.space_group_name_H-M   'P 1'
#
loop_
_entity.id
_entity.type
_entity.pdbx_description
1 polymer ?
#
loop_
_entity_poly.entity_id
_entity_poly.type
_entity_poly.pdbx_seq_one_letter_code
_entity_poly.pdbx_strand_id
1 'polypeptide(L)'
;HGEHIEGSPPGADGDEGDRFVEIWNLVFMQFNRDEDGNMEPLPKPSVDTGMGLERISAVMQGVNSNYETDVFKDLILASEKILANKNSTSHKVIADHIRSTVFLISDGVIPENEGRGYVLRRIMRRGIRHGYKIGAKQPFMHLLVKDLVKLMHSAYPELKKKEKDITKLIKEEEIKFFETLEKGIDILEETISNMSNKTISGDVVFKLHDTYGFPFDLTADIAREKDLLIDEKRFKERMDQQKETSKASSSFVSSLPAAAGVKETIFLGYEGLESDSEILVIWKDQERIKKAKS
;
A
#
# COMPACT_ATOMS: atom_id res chain seq x y z
N HIS A 1 1.97 -18.56 21.38
CA HIS A 1 2.67 -17.90 22.49
C HIS A 1 2.46 -18.68 23.79
N GLY A 2 3.22 -18.40 24.82
CA GLY A 2 3.15 -19.14 26.08
C GLY A 2 1.99 -18.71 27.00
N GLU A 3 1.88 -19.37 28.16
CA GLU A 3 0.81 -19.10 29.14
C GLU A 3 0.84 -17.70 29.77
N HIS A 4 1.94 -16.97 29.58
CA HIS A 4 2.10 -15.59 30.02
C HIS A 4 1.35 -14.55 29.15
N ILE A 5 0.82 -15.00 27.98
CA ILE A 5 -0.02 -14.20 27.10
C ILE A 5 -1.48 -14.61 27.28
N GLU A 6 -2.37 -13.65 27.45
CA GLU A 6 -3.80 -13.88 27.56
C GLU A 6 -4.40 -14.32 26.22
N GLY A 7 -5.37 -15.20 26.27
CA GLY A 7 -6.13 -15.69 25.13
C GLY A 7 -6.59 -17.12 25.29
N SER A 8 -7.76 -17.42 24.76
CA SER A 8 -8.36 -18.76 24.72
C SER A 8 -8.05 -19.45 23.38
N PRO A 9 -8.11 -20.79 23.30
CA PRO A 9 -7.97 -21.49 22.03
C PRO A 9 -9.03 -21.03 21.03
N PRO A 10 -8.73 -21.04 19.73
CA PRO A 10 -9.69 -20.68 18.67
C PRO A 10 -10.99 -21.47 18.78
N GLY A 11 -12.15 -20.78 18.72
CA GLY A 11 -13.49 -21.36 18.86
C GLY A 11 -13.98 -21.62 20.29
N ALA A 12 -13.20 -21.24 21.31
CA ALA A 12 -13.67 -21.22 22.69
C ALA A 12 -14.48 -19.95 22.98
N ASP A 13 -15.36 -20.01 24.00
CA ASP A 13 -16.05 -18.81 24.48
C ASP A 13 -15.01 -17.80 25.00
N GLY A 14 -15.05 -16.56 24.46
CA GLY A 14 -14.05 -15.54 24.76
C GLY A 14 -12.74 -15.72 24.00
N ASP A 15 -12.80 -16.19 22.76
CA ASP A 15 -11.69 -16.31 21.82
C ASP A 15 -11.14 -14.92 21.44
N GLU A 16 -10.59 -14.25 22.44
CA GLU A 16 -9.92 -12.95 22.32
C GLU A 16 -8.51 -13.04 22.91
N GLY A 17 -7.59 -12.31 22.32
CA GLY A 17 -6.21 -12.20 22.80
C GLY A 17 -5.16 -12.76 21.85
N ASP A 18 -3.90 -12.49 22.19
CA ASP A 18 -2.75 -12.74 21.29
C ASP A 18 -2.01 -14.06 21.59
N ARG A 19 -2.55 -14.93 22.46
CA ARG A 19 -1.89 -16.17 22.84
C ARG A 19 -1.81 -17.18 21.71
N PHE A 20 -2.89 -17.30 20.92
CA PHE A 20 -3.00 -18.21 19.78
C PHE A 20 -2.97 -17.41 18.48
N VAL A 21 -1.97 -17.62 17.67
CA VAL A 21 -1.78 -16.92 16.40
C VAL A 21 -1.85 -17.94 15.27
N GLU A 22 -2.77 -17.72 14.33
CA GLU A 22 -2.83 -18.52 13.11
C GLU A 22 -1.55 -18.33 12.30
N ILE A 23 -0.88 -19.43 11.97
CA ILE A 23 0.31 -19.43 11.12
C ILE A 23 0.03 -19.98 9.73
N TRP A 24 -0.98 -20.79 9.58
CA TRP A 24 -1.35 -21.47 8.35
C TRP A 24 -2.86 -21.66 8.28
N ASN A 25 -3.46 -21.29 7.16
CA ASN A 25 -4.89 -21.42 6.87
C ASN A 25 -5.08 -22.41 5.71
N LEU A 26 -6.05 -23.32 5.85
CA LEU A 26 -6.45 -24.30 4.84
C LEU A 26 -7.94 -24.12 4.54
N VAL A 27 -8.27 -23.74 3.31
CA VAL A 27 -9.64 -23.58 2.84
C VAL A 27 -9.96 -24.68 1.82
N PHE A 28 -10.98 -25.48 2.10
CA PHE A 28 -11.46 -26.54 1.22
C PHE A 28 -12.60 -26.01 0.38
N MET A 29 -12.31 -25.66 -0.89
CA MET A 29 -13.30 -25.11 -1.80
C MET A 29 -14.03 -26.24 -2.52
N GLN A 30 -15.33 -26.32 -2.36
CA GLN A 30 -16.22 -27.30 -2.98
C GLN A 30 -17.26 -26.65 -3.88
N PHE A 31 -17.56 -25.36 -3.65
CA PHE A 31 -18.64 -24.64 -4.33
C PHE A 31 -18.13 -23.31 -4.85
N ASN A 32 -18.71 -22.88 -5.97
CA ASN A 32 -18.67 -21.51 -6.45
C ASN A 32 -19.93 -20.77 -6.00
N ARG A 33 -19.80 -19.58 -5.45
CA ARG A 33 -20.92 -18.70 -5.10
C ARG A 33 -20.99 -17.57 -6.12
N ASP A 34 -22.09 -17.47 -6.84
CA ASP A 34 -22.32 -16.39 -7.80
C ASP A 34 -22.69 -15.05 -7.11
N GLU A 35 -22.85 -13.98 -7.91
CA GLU A 35 -23.22 -12.65 -7.41
C GLU A 35 -24.63 -12.62 -6.77
N ASP A 36 -25.53 -13.52 -7.17
CA ASP A 36 -26.87 -13.68 -6.63
C ASP A 36 -26.90 -14.56 -5.36
N GLY A 37 -25.77 -15.15 -4.98
CA GLY A 37 -25.61 -15.97 -3.79
C GLY A 37 -25.91 -17.45 -3.99
N ASN A 38 -26.14 -17.93 -5.21
CA ASN A 38 -26.35 -19.34 -5.51
C ASN A 38 -25.03 -20.11 -5.38
N MET A 39 -25.12 -21.33 -4.86
CA MET A 39 -23.99 -22.22 -4.64
C MET A 39 -24.00 -23.35 -5.68
N GLU A 40 -22.97 -23.36 -6.56
CA GLU A 40 -22.79 -24.43 -7.54
C GLU A 40 -21.56 -25.27 -7.19
N PRO A 41 -21.61 -26.61 -7.28
CA PRO A 41 -20.44 -27.44 -7.07
C PRO A 41 -19.33 -27.11 -8.07
N LEU A 42 -18.08 -27.00 -7.57
CA LEU A 42 -16.94 -26.87 -8.45
C LEU A 42 -16.74 -28.16 -9.27
N PRO A 43 -16.34 -28.07 -10.52
CA PRO A 43 -16.03 -29.25 -11.35
C PRO A 43 -14.95 -30.16 -10.74
N LYS A 44 -14.02 -29.55 -10.02
CA LYS A 44 -13.00 -30.21 -9.21
C LYS A 44 -12.85 -29.47 -7.88
N PRO A 45 -13.15 -30.11 -6.75
CA PRO A 45 -12.82 -29.54 -5.44
C PRO A 45 -11.34 -29.22 -5.35
N SER A 46 -11.02 -28.11 -4.71
CA SER A 46 -9.63 -27.65 -4.56
C SER A 46 -9.36 -27.18 -3.13
N VAL A 47 -8.09 -27.09 -2.80
CA VAL A 47 -7.63 -26.53 -1.52
C VAL A 47 -6.92 -25.23 -1.82
N ASP A 48 -7.37 -24.15 -1.19
CA ASP A 48 -6.65 -22.89 -1.13
C ASP A 48 -5.94 -22.82 0.22
N THR A 49 -4.68 -22.44 0.23
CA THR A 49 -3.88 -22.39 1.46
C THR A 49 -3.01 -21.15 1.50
N GLY A 50 -2.92 -20.56 2.69
CA GLY A 50 -2.06 -19.41 2.97
C GLY A 50 -1.26 -19.61 4.26
N MET A 51 0.04 -19.38 4.20
CA MET A 51 0.92 -19.41 5.36
C MET A 51 1.63 -18.08 5.51
N GLY A 52 1.61 -17.50 6.72
CA GLY A 52 2.32 -16.26 7.01
C GLY A 52 3.83 -16.49 7.10
N LEU A 53 4.62 -15.97 6.16
CA LEU A 53 6.07 -16.13 6.15
C LEU A 53 6.69 -15.63 7.46
N GLU A 54 6.31 -14.47 7.94
CA GLU A 54 6.83 -13.90 9.19
C GLU A 54 6.40 -14.72 10.40
N ARG A 55 5.17 -15.19 10.40
CA ARG A 55 4.62 -15.98 11.51
C ARG A 55 5.35 -17.32 11.64
N ILE A 56 5.53 -18.04 10.53
CA ILE A 56 6.30 -19.31 10.56
C ILE A 56 7.78 -19.06 10.85
N SER A 57 8.37 -17.97 10.35
CA SER A 57 9.75 -17.59 10.66
C SER A 57 9.93 -17.30 12.15
N ALA A 58 8.99 -16.62 12.79
CA ALA A 58 9.02 -16.36 14.23
C ALA A 58 8.99 -17.67 15.03
N VAL A 59 8.12 -18.62 14.64
CA VAL A 59 8.07 -19.96 15.26
C VAL A 59 9.39 -20.69 15.11
N MET A 60 9.95 -20.72 13.89
CA MET A 60 11.20 -21.44 13.61
C MET A 60 12.42 -20.82 14.29
N GLN A 61 12.41 -19.52 14.51
CA GLN A 61 13.47 -18.78 15.21
C GLN A 61 13.24 -18.69 16.73
N GLY A 62 12.12 -19.21 17.25
CA GLY A 62 11.81 -19.25 18.67
C GLY A 62 11.57 -17.86 19.29
N VAL A 63 11.06 -16.91 18.47
CA VAL A 63 10.71 -15.56 18.91
C VAL A 63 9.20 -15.35 18.94
N ASN A 64 8.73 -14.40 19.74
CA ASN A 64 7.29 -14.16 19.94
C ASN A 64 6.71 -13.07 19.02
N SER A 65 7.55 -12.29 18.36
CA SER A 65 7.13 -11.22 17.47
C SER A 65 7.74 -11.38 16.08
N ASN A 66 6.96 -11.13 15.04
CA ASN A 66 7.45 -11.07 13.66
C ASN A 66 8.62 -10.08 13.51
N TYR A 67 8.61 -9.01 14.32
CA TYR A 67 9.65 -7.97 14.30
C TYR A 67 10.95 -8.38 14.98
N GLU A 68 10.98 -9.52 15.65
CA GLU A 68 12.18 -10.13 16.26
C GLU A 68 12.85 -11.14 15.32
N THR A 69 12.23 -11.47 14.19
CA THR A 69 12.85 -12.30 13.15
C THR A 69 14.06 -11.57 12.56
N ASP A 70 15.00 -12.34 12.03
CA ASP A 70 16.26 -11.84 11.47
C ASP A 70 16.06 -10.68 10.46
N VAL A 71 15.18 -10.85 9.48
CA VAL A 71 14.92 -9.84 8.45
C VAL A 71 14.42 -8.54 9.06
N PHE A 72 13.42 -8.58 9.95
CA PHE A 72 12.88 -7.36 10.53
C PHE A 72 13.81 -6.73 11.56
N LYS A 73 14.48 -7.54 12.37
CA LYS A 73 15.44 -7.07 13.36
C LYS A 73 16.55 -6.24 12.71
N ASP A 74 17.11 -6.72 11.61
CA ASP A 74 18.18 -6.02 10.91
C ASP A 74 17.69 -4.73 10.25
N LEU A 75 16.48 -4.71 9.68
CA LEU A 75 15.86 -3.49 9.13
C LEU A 75 15.55 -2.45 10.22
N ILE A 76 15.06 -2.89 11.38
CA ILE A 76 14.80 -2.01 12.52
C ILE A 76 16.13 -1.39 13.01
N LEU A 77 17.17 -2.18 13.18
CA LEU A 77 18.49 -1.69 13.55
C LEU A 77 19.07 -0.71 12.53
N ALA A 78 18.88 -0.95 11.23
CA ALA A 78 19.29 -0.01 10.18
C ALA A 78 18.50 1.32 10.29
N SER A 79 17.21 1.26 10.52
CA SER A 79 16.36 2.45 10.73
C SER A 79 16.76 3.22 11.99
N GLU A 80 17.02 2.55 13.11
CA GLU A 80 17.48 3.17 14.35
C GLU A 80 18.82 3.90 14.16
N LYS A 81 19.72 3.31 13.37
CA LYS A 81 21.03 3.91 13.07
C LYS A 81 20.89 5.16 12.21
N ILE A 82 20.02 5.12 11.19
CA ILE A 82 19.82 6.26 10.26
C ILE A 82 19.16 7.43 11.00
N LEU A 83 18.17 7.15 11.85
CA LEU A 83 17.37 8.19 12.52
C LEU A 83 17.92 8.60 13.89
N ALA A 84 19.01 7.97 14.35
CA ALA A 84 19.62 8.20 15.68
C ALA A 84 18.62 8.14 16.85
N ASN A 85 17.56 7.36 16.68
CA ASN A 85 16.51 7.11 17.66
C ASN A 85 16.45 5.60 17.95
N LYS A 86 16.07 5.20 19.14
CA LYS A 86 16.02 3.78 19.55
C LYS A 86 14.69 3.44 20.20
N ASN A 87 14.35 2.16 20.16
CA ASN A 87 13.23 1.56 20.90
C ASN A 87 11.84 2.18 20.60
N SER A 88 11.64 2.78 19.43
CA SER A 88 10.34 3.28 19.02
C SER A 88 9.59 2.24 18.18
N THR A 89 8.29 2.08 18.44
CA THR A 89 7.40 1.27 17.58
C THR A 89 7.35 1.77 16.13
N SER A 90 7.69 3.03 15.90
CA SER A 90 7.79 3.60 14.56
C SER A 90 8.80 2.88 13.66
N HIS A 91 9.90 2.34 14.23
CA HIS A 91 10.87 1.56 13.46
C HIS A 91 10.28 0.26 12.89
N LYS A 92 9.33 -0.37 13.61
CA LYS A 92 8.60 -1.54 13.12
C LYS A 92 7.78 -1.19 11.87
N VAL A 93 7.07 -0.06 11.92
CA VAL A 93 6.29 0.44 10.77
C VAL A 93 7.20 0.79 9.60
N ILE A 94 8.32 1.47 9.84
CA ILE A 94 9.29 1.82 8.80
C ILE A 94 9.85 0.56 8.14
N ALA A 95 10.25 -0.45 8.93
CA ALA A 95 10.80 -1.71 8.41
C ALA A 95 9.80 -2.49 7.56
N ASP A 96 8.56 -2.58 7.99
CA ASP A 96 7.47 -3.20 7.24
C ASP A 96 7.19 -2.45 5.92
N HIS A 97 7.10 -1.13 6.00
CA HIS A 97 6.73 -0.29 4.87
C HIS A 97 7.85 -0.15 3.83
N ILE A 98 9.13 -0.10 4.24
CA ILE A 98 10.23 -0.12 3.25
C ILE A 98 10.26 -1.44 2.49
N ARG A 99 10.05 -2.57 3.15
CA ARG A 99 9.99 -3.87 2.49
C ARG A 99 8.86 -3.91 1.46
N SER A 100 7.64 -3.60 1.86
CA SER A 100 6.48 -3.55 0.96
C SER A 100 6.71 -2.59 -0.22
N THR A 101 7.26 -1.40 0.04
CA THR A 101 7.57 -0.39 -0.98
C THR A 101 8.56 -0.91 -2.02
N VAL A 102 9.68 -1.48 -1.58
CA VAL A 102 10.74 -1.98 -2.48
C VAL A 102 10.23 -3.09 -3.37
N PHE A 103 9.48 -4.05 -2.84
CA PHE A 103 8.91 -5.13 -3.63
C PHE A 103 7.86 -4.65 -4.63
N LEU A 104 6.94 -3.78 -4.21
CA LEU A 104 5.93 -3.21 -5.12
C LEU A 104 6.60 -2.45 -6.29
N ILE A 105 7.62 -1.66 -6.02
CA ILE A 105 8.36 -0.96 -7.09
C ILE A 105 9.14 -1.95 -7.95
N SER A 106 9.75 -2.96 -7.36
CA SER A 106 10.42 -4.02 -8.11
C SER A 106 9.48 -4.74 -9.07
N ASP A 107 8.22 -4.91 -8.69
CA ASP A 107 7.16 -5.52 -9.51
C ASP A 107 6.51 -4.52 -10.51
N GLY A 108 7.07 -3.31 -10.60
CA GLY A 108 6.68 -2.32 -11.61
C GLY A 108 5.55 -1.37 -11.18
N VAL A 109 5.18 -1.36 -9.89
CA VAL A 109 4.21 -0.37 -9.39
C VAL A 109 4.92 0.97 -9.19
N ILE A 110 4.35 2.04 -9.74
CA ILE A 110 4.85 3.42 -9.62
C ILE A 110 3.92 4.21 -8.69
N PRO A 111 4.43 5.10 -7.80
CA PRO A 111 3.58 5.95 -6.97
C PRO A 111 2.70 6.88 -7.81
N GLU A 112 1.38 6.73 -7.71
CA GLU A 112 0.37 7.48 -8.48
C GLU A 112 -0.75 7.99 -7.58
N ASN A 113 -1.70 8.72 -8.16
CA ASN A 113 -2.87 9.26 -7.45
C ASN A 113 -4.06 8.29 -7.43
N GLU A 114 -4.01 7.21 -8.21
CA GLU A 114 -5.10 6.25 -8.37
C GLU A 114 -4.58 4.81 -8.37
N GLY A 115 -5.48 3.86 -8.23
CA GLY A 115 -5.20 2.43 -8.37
C GLY A 115 -4.10 1.91 -7.43
N ARG A 116 -3.29 1.00 -7.93
CA ARG A 116 -2.20 0.36 -7.17
C ARG A 116 -1.11 1.35 -6.78
N GLY A 117 -0.82 2.34 -7.63
CA GLY A 117 0.16 3.38 -7.35
C GLY A 117 -0.23 4.28 -6.19
N TYR A 118 -1.52 4.55 -6.00
CA TYR A 118 -2.03 5.26 -4.83
C TYR A 118 -1.78 4.47 -3.54
N VAL A 119 -2.03 3.15 -3.56
CA VAL A 119 -1.76 2.30 -2.38
C VAL A 119 -0.29 2.31 -2.02
N LEU A 120 0.60 2.17 -3.01
CA LEU A 120 2.05 2.28 -2.81
C LEU A 120 2.43 3.64 -2.19
N ARG A 121 1.95 4.73 -2.76
CA ARG A 121 2.20 6.09 -2.25
C ARG A 121 1.75 6.25 -0.80
N ARG A 122 0.59 5.70 -0.45
CA ARG A 122 0.05 5.71 0.90
C ARG A 122 0.93 4.97 1.90
N ILE A 123 1.43 3.77 1.54
CA ILE A 123 2.37 2.99 2.34
C ILE A 123 3.66 3.80 2.55
N MET A 124 4.24 4.36 1.49
CA MET A 124 5.44 5.19 1.58
C MET A 124 5.26 6.37 2.53
N ARG A 125 4.20 7.15 2.35
CA ARG A 125 3.92 8.33 3.18
C ARG A 125 3.68 8.00 4.64
N ARG A 126 3.07 6.86 4.92
CA ARG A 126 2.92 6.37 6.30
C ARG A 126 4.28 6.06 6.93
N GLY A 127 5.16 5.36 6.23
CA GLY A 127 6.54 5.11 6.70
C GLY A 127 7.33 6.40 6.93
N ILE A 128 7.26 7.35 6.00
CA ILE A 128 7.92 8.66 6.10
C ILE A 128 7.41 9.46 7.30
N ARG A 129 6.09 9.49 7.53
CA ARG A 129 5.50 10.14 8.70
C ARG A 129 6.01 9.53 10.01
N HIS A 130 6.11 8.21 10.09
CA HIS A 130 6.65 7.55 11.28
C HIS A 130 8.11 7.95 11.53
N GLY A 131 8.92 8.11 10.49
CA GLY A 131 10.26 8.67 10.62
C GLY A 131 10.25 10.11 11.10
N TYR A 132 9.40 10.97 10.55
CA TYR A 132 9.23 12.35 10.99
C TYR A 132 8.85 12.43 12.48
N LYS A 133 7.90 11.59 12.93
CA LYS A 133 7.46 11.49 14.33
C LYS A 133 8.61 11.19 15.30
N ILE A 134 9.62 10.45 14.86
CA ILE A 134 10.80 10.10 15.69
C ILE A 134 12.03 10.94 15.38
N GLY A 135 11.87 12.06 14.69
CA GLY A 135 12.87 13.10 14.53
C GLY A 135 13.54 13.20 13.17
N ALA A 136 13.10 12.49 12.14
CA ALA A 136 13.60 12.68 10.79
C ALA A 136 13.27 14.11 10.30
N LYS A 137 14.29 14.84 9.87
CA LYS A 137 14.16 16.21 9.31
C LYS A 137 14.45 16.26 7.81
N GLN A 138 14.82 15.13 7.22
CA GLN A 138 15.18 14.98 5.80
C GLN A 138 14.73 13.60 5.31
N PRO A 139 14.65 13.41 3.98
CA PRO A 139 14.40 12.10 3.38
C PRO A 139 15.40 11.06 3.88
N PHE A 140 14.92 9.92 4.33
CA PHE A 140 15.71 8.86 4.96
C PHE A 140 15.36 7.45 4.48
N MET A 141 14.08 7.23 4.08
CA MET A 141 13.55 5.90 3.78
C MET A 141 14.28 5.24 2.62
N HIS A 142 14.68 6.02 1.60
CA HIS A 142 15.48 5.57 0.47
C HIS A 142 16.85 5.02 0.88
N LEU A 143 17.40 5.44 2.02
CA LEU A 143 18.67 4.95 2.54
C LEU A 143 18.60 3.50 3.02
N LEU A 144 17.39 3.03 3.39
CA LEU A 144 17.14 1.65 3.84
C LEU A 144 17.09 0.63 2.69
N VAL A 145 16.97 1.09 1.44
CA VAL A 145 16.89 0.19 0.27
C VAL A 145 18.09 -0.74 0.20
N LYS A 146 19.30 -0.21 0.38
CA LYS A 146 20.54 -0.99 0.35
C LYS A 146 20.58 -2.09 1.42
N ASP A 147 20.06 -1.80 2.62
CA ASP A 147 20.05 -2.75 3.73
C ASP A 147 19.04 -3.87 3.44
N LEU A 148 17.85 -3.53 2.93
CA LEU A 148 16.87 -4.51 2.48
C LEU A 148 17.39 -5.39 1.33
N VAL A 149 18.00 -4.78 0.31
CA VAL A 149 18.59 -5.53 -0.80
C VAL A 149 19.67 -6.48 -0.29
N LYS A 150 20.52 -6.06 0.64
CA LYS A 150 21.53 -6.92 1.26
C LYS A 150 20.91 -8.14 1.95
N LEU A 151 19.79 -7.97 2.62
CA LEU A 151 19.10 -9.04 3.35
C LEU A 151 18.40 -10.03 2.42
N MET A 152 17.80 -9.55 1.33
CA MET A 152 16.85 -10.34 0.55
C MET A 152 17.32 -10.72 -0.87
N HIS A 153 18.41 -10.16 -1.37
CA HIS A 153 18.85 -10.37 -2.76
C HIS A 153 19.23 -11.83 -3.09
N SER A 154 19.57 -12.65 -2.11
CA SER A 154 19.87 -14.07 -2.34
C SER A 154 18.63 -14.85 -2.78
N ALA A 155 17.47 -14.53 -2.22
CA ALA A 155 16.18 -15.10 -2.60
C ALA A 155 15.53 -14.32 -3.77
N TYR A 156 15.80 -13.02 -3.88
CA TYR A 156 15.21 -12.10 -4.86
C TYR A 156 16.31 -11.30 -5.59
N PRO A 157 17.04 -11.93 -6.53
CA PRO A 157 18.18 -11.32 -7.20
C PRO A 157 17.84 -10.11 -8.06
N GLU A 158 16.58 -9.95 -8.47
CA GLU A 158 16.04 -8.80 -9.20
C GLU A 158 16.16 -7.51 -8.38
N LEU A 159 16.05 -7.58 -7.06
CA LEU A 159 16.20 -6.42 -6.18
C LEU A 159 17.57 -5.75 -6.35
N LYS A 160 18.62 -6.56 -6.49
CA LYS A 160 19.97 -6.04 -6.72
C LYS A 160 20.12 -5.31 -8.06
N LYS A 161 19.46 -5.83 -9.09
CA LYS A 161 19.48 -5.23 -10.44
C LYS A 161 18.77 -3.89 -10.46
N LYS A 162 17.67 -3.76 -9.70
CA LYS A 162 16.78 -2.59 -9.66
C LYS A 162 17.10 -1.61 -8.52
N GLU A 163 18.10 -1.90 -7.66
CA GLU A 163 18.41 -1.14 -6.44
C GLU A 163 18.51 0.38 -6.68
N LYS A 164 19.20 0.78 -7.75
CA LYS A 164 19.40 2.20 -8.06
C LYS A 164 18.12 2.92 -8.45
N ASP A 165 17.31 2.28 -9.27
CA ASP A 165 16.05 2.86 -9.76
C ASP A 165 15.03 2.95 -8.63
N ILE A 166 14.93 1.89 -7.80
CA ILE A 166 14.08 1.87 -6.61
C ILE A 166 14.48 2.98 -5.64
N THR A 167 15.78 3.10 -5.34
CA THR A 167 16.29 4.14 -4.43
C THR A 167 15.97 5.54 -4.94
N LYS A 168 16.14 5.79 -6.24
CA LYS A 168 15.84 7.07 -6.88
C LYS A 168 14.35 7.40 -6.76
N LEU A 169 13.48 6.45 -7.11
CA LEU A 169 12.02 6.65 -7.08
C LEU A 169 11.51 6.94 -5.66
N ILE A 170 11.98 6.19 -4.67
CA ILE A 170 11.63 6.42 -3.27
C ILE A 170 12.10 7.81 -2.84
N LYS A 171 13.33 8.18 -3.15
CA LYS A 171 13.89 9.48 -2.79
C LYS A 171 13.10 10.65 -3.38
N GLU A 172 12.69 10.55 -4.64
CA GLU A 172 11.89 11.58 -5.32
C GLU A 172 10.52 11.76 -4.67
N GLU A 173 9.83 10.68 -4.30
CA GLU A 173 8.54 10.76 -3.59
C GLU A 173 8.71 11.27 -2.15
N GLU A 174 9.79 10.88 -1.46
CA GLU A 174 10.11 11.40 -0.12
C GLU A 174 10.32 12.92 -0.14
N ILE A 175 11.13 13.44 -1.06
CA ILE A 175 11.40 14.88 -1.17
C ILE A 175 10.07 15.63 -1.34
N LYS A 176 9.26 15.22 -2.32
CA LYS A 176 7.95 15.84 -2.59
C LYS A 176 7.02 15.82 -1.37
N PHE A 177 7.06 14.73 -0.61
CA PHE A 177 6.20 14.63 0.56
C PHE A 177 6.74 15.44 1.75
N PHE A 178 8.06 15.48 1.97
CA PHE A 178 8.64 16.31 3.03
C PHE A 178 8.34 17.79 2.85
N GLU A 179 8.28 18.31 1.61
CA GLU A 179 7.92 19.71 1.32
C GLU A 179 6.52 20.10 1.85
N THR A 180 5.60 19.13 1.93
CA THR A 180 4.22 19.37 2.34
C THR A 180 3.88 18.80 3.71
N LEU A 181 4.67 17.86 4.20
CA LEU A 181 4.41 17.11 5.44
C LEU A 181 4.37 18.04 6.67
N GLU A 182 5.37 18.88 6.83
CA GLU A 182 5.48 19.79 7.98
C GLU A 182 4.27 20.73 8.03
N LYS A 183 3.96 21.39 6.91
CA LYS A 183 2.79 22.26 6.81
C LYS A 183 1.47 21.53 7.07
N GLY A 184 1.34 20.29 6.58
CA GLY A 184 0.15 19.47 6.81
C GLY A 184 -0.02 19.12 8.30
N ILE A 185 1.06 18.78 8.98
CA ILE A 185 1.06 18.51 10.43
C ILE A 185 0.72 19.76 11.21
N ASP A 186 1.35 20.91 10.91
CA ASP A 186 1.10 22.18 11.59
C ASP A 186 -0.39 22.59 11.50
N ILE A 187 -0.98 22.50 10.30
CA ILE A 187 -2.41 22.79 10.10
C ILE A 187 -3.29 21.85 10.91
N LEU A 188 -2.95 20.56 10.94
CA LEU A 188 -3.72 19.59 11.71
C LEU A 188 -3.62 19.84 13.21
N GLU A 189 -2.43 20.12 13.72
CA GLU A 189 -2.18 20.43 15.14
C GLU A 189 -2.85 21.74 15.57
N GLU A 190 -2.79 22.78 14.74
CA GLU A 190 -3.51 24.02 14.96
C GLU A 190 -5.03 23.79 15.00
N THR A 191 -5.54 22.99 14.05
CA THR A 191 -6.96 22.63 14.03
C THR A 191 -7.34 21.89 15.31
N ILE A 192 -6.58 20.90 15.72
CA ILE A 192 -6.84 20.12 16.94
C ILE A 192 -6.80 20.99 18.19
N SER A 193 -5.85 21.92 18.26
CA SER A 193 -5.70 22.83 19.41
C SER A 193 -6.85 23.81 19.55
N ASN A 194 -7.49 24.19 18.43
CA ASN A 194 -8.59 25.16 18.40
C ASN A 194 -9.99 24.50 18.42
N MET A 195 -10.04 23.15 18.43
CA MET A 195 -11.31 22.42 18.45
C MET A 195 -12.00 22.50 19.82
N SER A 196 -13.30 22.71 19.80
CA SER A 196 -14.17 22.61 20.99
C SER A 196 -14.85 21.24 21.12
N ASN A 197 -14.78 20.40 20.09
CA ASN A 197 -15.36 19.06 20.02
C ASN A 197 -14.28 18.01 19.66
N LYS A 198 -14.63 16.73 19.67
CA LYS A 198 -13.71 15.63 19.35
C LYS A 198 -13.71 15.21 17.86
N THR A 199 -14.29 16.04 16.97
CA THR A 199 -14.43 15.64 15.55
C THR A 199 -13.71 16.65 14.65
N ILE A 200 -12.71 16.18 13.91
CA ILE A 200 -12.00 16.96 12.90
C ILE A 200 -12.94 17.17 11.71
N SER A 201 -13.09 18.42 11.27
CA SER A 201 -13.96 18.78 10.14
C SER A 201 -13.50 18.09 8.84
N GLY A 202 -14.45 17.53 8.08
CA GLY A 202 -14.18 16.96 6.77
C GLY A 202 -13.64 17.96 5.75
N ASP A 203 -13.93 19.25 5.88
CA ASP A 203 -13.33 20.31 5.04
C ASP A 203 -11.83 20.49 5.31
N VAL A 204 -11.40 20.39 6.57
CA VAL A 204 -9.96 20.40 6.92
C VAL A 204 -9.27 19.18 6.38
N VAL A 205 -9.85 17.99 6.57
CA VAL A 205 -9.30 16.73 6.05
C VAL A 205 -9.18 16.75 4.52
N PHE A 206 -10.20 17.31 3.84
CA PHE A 206 -10.17 17.53 2.40
C PHE A 206 -9.03 18.48 1.98
N LYS A 207 -8.86 19.61 2.67
CA LYS A 207 -7.77 20.55 2.40
C LYS A 207 -6.39 19.90 2.57
N LEU A 208 -6.22 19.10 3.63
CA LEU A 208 -4.99 18.35 3.86
C LEU A 208 -4.71 17.37 2.72
N HIS A 209 -5.75 16.66 2.26
CA HIS A 209 -5.64 15.70 1.17
C HIS A 209 -5.36 16.37 -0.18
N ASP A 210 -6.15 17.35 -0.56
CA ASP A 210 -6.14 17.97 -1.87
C ASP A 210 -4.94 18.92 -2.07
N THR A 211 -4.67 19.78 -1.09
CA THR A 211 -3.66 20.83 -1.20
C THR A 211 -2.26 20.37 -0.77
N TYR A 212 -2.20 19.58 0.30
CA TYR A 212 -0.93 19.16 0.90
C TYR A 212 -0.56 17.72 0.57
N GLY A 213 -1.40 17.01 -0.18
CA GLY A 213 -1.17 15.61 -0.51
C GLY A 213 -1.07 14.70 0.72
N PHE A 214 -1.74 15.11 1.81
CA PHE A 214 -1.77 14.36 3.06
C PHE A 214 -2.90 13.32 2.96
N PRO A 215 -2.60 12.02 2.82
CA PRO A 215 -3.63 11.02 2.62
C PRO A 215 -4.65 11.01 3.77
N PHE A 216 -5.92 10.71 3.44
CA PHE A 216 -6.99 10.58 4.44
C PHE A 216 -6.60 9.66 5.60
N ASP A 217 -6.04 8.47 5.27
CA ASP A 217 -5.64 7.50 6.27
C ASP A 217 -4.56 8.02 7.22
N LEU A 218 -3.69 8.90 6.74
CA LEU A 218 -2.67 9.52 7.58
C LEU A 218 -3.28 10.48 8.59
N THR A 219 -4.27 11.26 8.17
CA THR A 219 -5.07 12.11 9.09
C THR A 219 -5.86 11.24 10.06
N ALA A 220 -6.43 10.12 9.59
CA ALA A 220 -7.17 9.17 10.43
C ALA A 220 -6.27 8.49 11.47
N ASP A 221 -5.05 8.12 11.11
CA ASP A 221 -4.09 7.56 12.05
C ASP A 221 -3.72 8.57 13.15
N ILE A 222 -3.51 9.85 12.80
CA ILE A 222 -3.22 10.89 13.79
C ILE A 222 -4.43 11.16 14.69
N ALA A 223 -5.62 11.21 14.10
CA ALA A 223 -6.86 11.40 14.85
C ALA A 223 -7.04 10.27 15.88
N ARG A 224 -6.84 9.02 15.46
CA ARG A 224 -6.93 7.83 16.34
C ARG A 224 -5.89 7.86 17.46
N GLU A 225 -4.64 8.25 17.18
CA GLU A 225 -3.60 8.42 18.20
C GLU A 225 -3.96 9.46 19.28
N LYS A 226 -4.85 10.39 18.97
CA LYS A 226 -5.31 11.47 19.86
C LYS A 226 -6.76 11.28 20.35
N ASP A 227 -7.35 10.11 20.17
CA ASP A 227 -8.76 9.79 20.51
C ASP A 227 -9.77 10.78 19.89
N LEU A 228 -9.53 11.18 18.64
CA LEU A 228 -10.38 12.07 17.86
C LEU A 228 -11.12 11.31 16.75
N LEU A 229 -12.27 11.83 16.36
CA LEU A 229 -13.08 11.38 15.23
C LEU A 229 -12.84 12.26 14.00
N ILE A 230 -13.23 11.78 12.83
CA ILE A 230 -13.22 12.53 11.57
C ILE A 230 -14.64 12.56 11.01
N ASP A 231 -15.05 13.71 10.46
CA ASP A 231 -16.26 13.86 9.66
C ASP A 231 -16.01 13.30 8.24
N GLU A 232 -16.05 11.95 8.15
CA GLU A 232 -15.84 11.24 6.88
C GLU A 232 -16.91 11.55 5.84
N LYS A 233 -18.15 11.82 6.29
CA LYS A 233 -19.26 12.12 5.38
C LYS A 233 -18.94 13.42 4.64
N ARG A 234 -18.58 14.46 5.36
CA ARG A 234 -18.22 15.75 4.78
C ARG A 234 -16.98 15.66 3.89
N PHE A 235 -15.99 14.87 4.29
CA PHE A 235 -14.81 14.61 3.45
C PHE A 235 -15.20 13.97 2.10
N LYS A 236 -16.05 12.95 2.10
CA LYS A 236 -16.54 12.30 0.88
C LYS A 236 -17.31 13.26 -0.02
N GLU A 237 -18.21 14.07 0.55
CA GLU A 237 -18.93 15.10 -0.19
C GLU A 237 -17.97 16.05 -0.93
N ARG A 238 -16.91 16.51 -0.27
CA ARG A 238 -15.89 17.38 -0.88
C ARG A 238 -15.10 16.68 -1.98
N MET A 239 -14.73 15.43 -1.78
CA MET A 239 -14.03 14.61 -2.79
C MET A 239 -14.89 14.39 -4.04
N ASP A 240 -16.19 14.15 -3.88
CA ASP A 240 -17.11 13.96 -4.99
C ASP A 240 -17.33 15.28 -5.76
N GLN A 241 -17.49 16.40 -5.07
CA GLN A 241 -17.54 17.73 -5.69
C GLN A 241 -16.28 18.03 -6.52
N GLN A 242 -15.10 17.71 -5.99
CA GLN A 242 -13.85 17.88 -6.73
C GLN A 242 -13.79 17.02 -7.99
N LYS A 243 -14.19 15.74 -7.90
CA LYS A 243 -14.24 14.83 -9.05
C LYS A 243 -15.18 15.34 -10.14
N GLU A 244 -16.34 15.87 -9.77
CA GLU A 244 -17.29 16.48 -10.70
C GLU A 244 -16.70 17.73 -11.37
N THR A 245 -16.08 18.62 -10.59
CA THR A 245 -15.42 19.81 -11.12
C THR A 245 -14.26 19.46 -12.06
N SER A 246 -13.46 18.47 -11.70
CA SER A 246 -12.35 17.97 -12.52
C SER A 246 -12.85 17.31 -13.82
N LYS A 247 -13.96 16.56 -13.78
CA LYS A 247 -14.59 16.01 -14.97
C LYS A 247 -15.16 17.08 -15.88
N ALA A 248 -15.76 18.13 -15.32
CA ALA A 248 -16.30 19.25 -16.08
C ALA A 248 -15.21 20.12 -16.72
N SER A 249 -14.03 20.23 -16.08
CA SER A 249 -12.89 20.97 -16.61
C SER A 249 -11.99 20.14 -17.55
N SER A 250 -12.02 18.81 -17.46
CA SER A 250 -11.33 17.92 -18.38
C SER A 250 -12.24 17.65 -19.59
N SER A 251 -12.18 18.52 -20.59
CA SER A 251 -12.69 18.24 -21.93
C SER A 251 -11.84 17.18 -22.67
N PHE A 252 -11.15 16.34 -21.94
CA PHE A 252 -10.46 15.19 -22.50
C PHE A 252 -11.48 14.09 -22.77
N VAL A 253 -12.09 14.18 -23.94
CA VAL A 253 -12.84 13.09 -24.54
C VAL A 253 -11.84 11.98 -24.84
N SER A 254 -11.66 11.04 -23.92
CA SER A 254 -11.07 9.74 -24.25
C SER A 254 -12.15 8.89 -24.96
N SER A 255 -12.69 9.38 -26.04
CA SER A 255 -13.33 8.55 -27.02
C SER A 255 -12.24 8.07 -27.96
N LEU A 256 -11.56 6.98 -27.60
CA LEU A 256 -11.05 6.12 -28.65
C LEU A 256 -12.26 5.87 -29.56
N PRO A 257 -12.19 6.18 -30.86
CA PRO A 257 -13.28 5.90 -31.75
C PRO A 257 -13.61 4.42 -31.56
N ALA A 258 -14.88 4.13 -31.28
CA ALA A 258 -15.31 2.74 -31.20
C ALA A 258 -14.70 2.02 -32.41
N ALA A 259 -14.03 0.89 -32.16
CA ALA A 259 -13.32 0.13 -33.20
C ALA A 259 -14.36 -0.47 -34.17
N ALA A 260 -15.06 0.41 -34.88
CA ALA A 260 -16.10 0.03 -35.80
C ALA A 260 -15.50 -0.89 -36.87
N GLY A 261 -15.91 -2.14 -36.87
CA GLY A 261 -15.46 -3.16 -37.79
C GLY A 261 -14.23 -3.97 -37.39
N VAL A 262 -13.72 -3.86 -36.17
CA VAL A 262 -12.67 -4.74 -35.64
C VAL A 262 -13.31 -5.81 -34.79
N LYS A 263 -12.95 -7.09 -35.01
CA LYS A 263 -13.38 -8.21 -34.17
C LYS A 263 -12.81 -8.10 -32.77
N GLU A 264 -13.52 -8.64 -31.80
CA GLU A 264 -13.05 -8.72 -30.41
C GLU A 264 -11.71 -9.48 -30.34
N THR A 265 -10.84 -9.03 -29.42
CA THR A 265 -9.58 -9.68 -29.13
C THR A 265 -9.85 -10.93 -28.28
N ILE A 266 -9.31 -12.07 -28.70
CA ILE A 266 -9.39 -13.30 -27.91
C ILE A 266 -8.28 -13.28 -26.88
N PHE A 267 -8.63 -13.42 -25.61
CA PHE A 267 -7.66 -13.49 -24.53
C PHE A 267 -7.11 -14.91 -24.41
N LEU A 268 -5.80 -15.08 -24.60
CA LEU A 268 -5.10 -16.38 -24.55
C LEU A 268 -4.17 -16.49 -23.31
N GLY A 269 -4.20 -15.52 -22.41
CA GLY A 269 -3.26 -15.44 -21.28
C GLY A 269 -3.38 -16.56 -20.23
N TYR A 270 -4.45 -17.38 -20.27
CA TYR A 270 -4.56 -18.59 -19.47
C TYR A 270 -3.89 -19.82 -20.09
N GLU A 271 -3.60 -19.79 -21.39
CA GLU A 271 -3.05 -20.92 -22.15
C GLU A 271 -1.55 -20.79 -22.42
N GLY A 272 -1.04 -19.53 -22.46
CA GLY A 272 0.37 -19.26 -22.74
C GLY A 272 0.78 -17.83 -22.40
N LEU A 273 2.10 -17.59 -22.37
CA LEU A 273 2.71 -16.29 -22.15
C LEU A 273 3.06 -15.56 -23.45
N GLU A 274 3.01 -16.27 -24.57
CA GLU A 274 3.35 -15.76 -25.92
C GLU A 274 2.24 -16.16 -26.88
N SER A 275 1.92 -15.28 -27.82
CA SER A 275 1.01 -15.59 -28.93
C SER A 275 1.36 -14.77 -30.16
N ASP A 276 1.16 -15.37 -31.33
CA ASP A 276 1.22 -14.65 -32.60
C ASP A 276 -0.05 -13.83 -32.78
N SER A 277 0.11 -12.52 -33.05
CA SER A 277 -1.01 -11.61 -33.18
C SER A 277 -0.83 -10.70 -34.38
N GLU A 278 -1.93 -10.34 -35.02
CA GLU A 278 -1.95 -9.40 -36.15
C GLU A 278 -2.46 -8.04 -35.71
N ILE A 279 -1.75 -6.98 -36.10
CA ILE A 279 -2.21 -5.60 -35.87
C ILE A 279 -3.28 -5.25 -36.91
N LEU A 280 -4.53 -5.22 -36.46
CA LEU A 280 -5.68 -4.93 -37.35
C LEU A 280 -5.87 -3.43 -37.60
N VAL A 281 -5.56 -2.59 -36.60
CA VAL A 281 -5.75 -1.14 -36.69
C VAL A 281 -4.70 -0.41 -35.89
N ILE A 282 -4.18 0.70 -36.41
CA ILE A 282 -3.33 1.63 -35.68
C ILE A 282 -4.03 2.99 -35.68
N TRP A 283 -4.18 3.58 -34.51
CA TRP A 283 -4.74 4.91 -34.31
C TRP A 283 -3.65 5.90 -33.87
N LYS A 284 -3.66 7.09 -34.44
CA LYS A 284 -2.85 8.22 -33.99
C LYS A 284 -3.73 9.49 -34.06
N ASP A 285 -3.82 10.21 -32.97
CA ASP A 285 -4.59 11.47 -32.85
C ASP A 285 -6.03 11.35 -33.35
N GLN A 286 -6.71 10.23 -33.02
CA GLN A 286 -8.06 9.85 -33.44
C GLN A 286 -8.21 9.50 -34.93
N GLU A 287 -7.14 9.46 -35.71
CA GLU A 287 -7.16 9.04 -37.12
C GLU A 287 -6.56 7.64 -37.29
N ARG A 288 -7.19 6.87 -38.18
CA ARG A 288 -6.70 5.55 -38.58
C ARG A 288 -5.51 5.70 -39.53
N ILE A 289 -4.34 5.19 -39.09
CA ILE A 289 -3.13 5.22 -39.92
C ILE A 289 -2.73 3.83 -40.39
N LYS A 290 -2.08 3.75 -41.57
CA LYS A 290 -1.64 2.47 -42.18
C LYS A 290 -0.26 2.02 -41.71
N LYS A 291 0.57 2.91 -41.22
CA LYS A 291 1.93 2.62 -40.73
C LYS A 291 2.32 3.58 -39.59
N ALA A 292 2.94 3.06 -38.54
CA ALA A 292 3.63 3.84 -37.54
C ALA A 292 5.13 3.61 -37.67
N LYS A 293 5.94 4.67 -37.42
CA LYS A 293 7.38 4.52 -37.26
C LYS A 293 7.62 4.27 -35.76
N SER A 294 8.48 3.29 -35.47
CA SER A 294 9.02 3.04 -34.11
C SER A 294 9.86 4.21 -33.65
#